data_67b73374892bd90fc5eba9d326cdeeb9
#
_entry.id   67b73374892bd90fc5eba9d326cdeeb9
#
_cell.length_a   1.000
_cell.length_b   1.000
_cell.length_c   1.000
_cell.angle_alpha   90.00
_cell.angle_beta   90.00
_cell.angle_gamma   90.00
#
_symmetry.space_group_name_H-M   'P 1'
#
loop_
_entity.id
_entity.type
_entity.pdbx_description
1 polymer ?
#
loop_
_entity_poly.entity_id
_entity_poly.type
_entity_poly.pdbx_seq_one_letter_code
_entity_poly.pdbx_strand_id
1 'polypeptide(L)'
;TVPLQDTKLAVKELERCMKMGYKGVEIGSNVNNKNLNEPEFFEFWSACEKLNAAILVHPWQMMGQEYMSKYWLPWLVGMPAEISRAACSMIFGGVFDKYPKLKVCFAHGGGSLLPTISRIEHGWECRPDLVAIDNKNNPKKYLGKFWVDSHVCDHKMLQYVIDLIGADKVMQGSDYPFPLGETIPGELVRTAPLDDKTKKIIMADAAKAWLGI
;
A
#
# COMPACT_ATOMS: atom_id res chain seq x y z
N THR A 1 -10.03 -0.73 11.79
CA THR A 1 -9.59 0.66 11.56
C THR A 1 -9.24 1.34 12.88
N VAL A 2 -8.48 2.43 12.83
CA VAL A 2 -8.12 3.27 13.98
C VAL A 2 -8.46 4.74 13.70
N PRO A 3 -8.75 5.57 14.71
CA PRO A 3 -9.11 6.97 14.53
C PRO A 3 -7.86 7.84 14.28
N LEU A 4 -7.21 7.69 13.10
CA LEU A 4 -5.93 8.33 12.78
C LEU A 4 -6.01 9.87 12.67
N GLN A 5 -7.21 10.45 12.72
CA GLN A 5 -7.42 11.89 12.87
C GLN A 5 -6.90 12.43 14.21
N ASP A 6 -6.75 11.56 15.20
CA ASP A 6 -6.07 11.82 16.46
C ASP A 6 -5.05 10.70 16.70
N THR A 7 -3.78 11.02 16.52
CA THR A 7 -2.68 10.04 16.56
C THR A 7 -2.59 9.34 17.92
N LYS A 8 -2.85 10.03 19.03
CA LYS A 8 -2.80 9.43 20.38
C LYS A 8 -3.94 8.43 20.58
N LEU A 9 -5.15 8.75 20.10
CA LEU A 9 -6.26 7.83 20.14
C LEU A 9 -6.04 6.64 19.21
N ALA A 10 -5.44 6.87 18.04
CA ALA A 10 -5.09 5.81 17.10
C ALA A 10 -4.07 4.82 17.70
N VAL A 11 -3.04 5.31 18.39
CA VAL A 11 -2.04 4.48 19.09
C VAL A 11 -2.72 3.67 20.19
N LYS A 12 -3.56 4.29 21.02
CA LYS A 12 -4.30 3.60 22.09
C LYS A 12 -5.20 2.50 21.54
N GLU A 13 -5.90 2.76 20.43
CA GLU A 13 -6.78 1.77 19.79
C GLU A 13 -5.96 0.66 19.13
N LEU A 14 -4.85 0.97 18.48
CA LEU A 14 -3.92 -0.03 17.94
C LEU A 14 -3.44 -0.99 19.05
N GLU A 15 -2.96 -0.45 20.17
CA GLU A 15 -2.51 -1.26 21.32
C GLU A 15 -3.64 -2.16 21.86
N ARG A 16 -4.86 -1.62 21.94
CA ARG A 16 -6.03 -2.39 22.38
C ARG A 16 -6.32 -3.55 21.42
N CYS A 17 -6.33 -3.27 20.12
CA CYS A 17 -6.56 -4.29 19.09
C CYS A 17 -5.47 -5.38 19.11
N MET A 18 -4.20 -4.99 19.19
CA MET A 18 -3.09 -5.95 19.24
C MET A 18 -3.17 -6.85 20.49
N LYS A 19 -3.54 -6.31 21.65
CA LYS A 19 -3.79 -7.09 22.88
C LYS A 19 -4.95 -8.08 22.74
N MET A 20 -5.94 -7.79 21.92
CA MET A 20 -7.08 -8.68 21.61
C MET A 20 -6.70 -9.78 20.59
N GLY A 21 -5.49 -9.79 20.06
CA GLY A 21 -5.00 -10.78 19.10
C GLY A 21 -5.12 -10.38 17.63
N TYR A 22 -5.60 -9.16 17.32
CA TYR A 22 -5.51 -8.62 15.96
C TYR A 22 -4.05 -8.53 15.51
N LYS A 23 -3.81 -8.64 14.21
CA LYS A 23 -2.46 -8.62 13.65
C LYS A 23 -2.07 -7.28 13.02
N GLY A 24 -3.02 -6.37 12.93
CA GLY A 24 -2.80 -5.08 12.32
C GLY A 24 -4.07 -4.25 12.16
N VAL A 25 -3.98 -3.25 11.32
CA VAL A 25 -5.03 -2.26 11.08
C VAL A 25 -5.11 -1.89 9.61
N GLU A 26 -6.28 -1.41 9.20
CA GLU A 26 -6.50 -0.75 7.92
C GLU A 26 -6.64 0.75 8.15
N ILE A 27 -6.03 1.54 7.27
CA ILE A 27 -6.09 3.01 7.27
C ILE A 27 -6.37 3.54 5.86
N GLY A 28 -6.82 4.77 5.77
CA GLY A 28 -6.99 5.47 4.49
C GLY A 28 -5.65 5.88 3.85
N SER A 29 -5.69 6.19 2.56
CA SER A 29 -4.55 6.71 1.78
C SER A 29 -4.12 8.11 2.20
N ASN A 30 -4.98 8.82 2.88
CA ASN A 30 -4.76 10.13 3.49
C ASN A 30 -5.63 10.28 4.74
N VAL A 31 -5.35 11.29 5.54
CA VAL A 31 -6.15 11.65 6.73
C VAL A 31 -6.50 13.12 6.66
N ASN A 32 -7.76 13.45 6.42
CA ASN A 32 -8.21 14.84 6.26
C ASN A 32 -7.35 15.62 5.23
N ASN A 33 -7.10 15.02 4.07
CA ASN A 33 -6.25 15.53 2.98
C ASN A 33 -4.75 15.66 3.32
N LYS A 34 -4.30 15.24 4.50
CA LYS A 34 -2.89 15.18 4.88
C LYS A 34 -2.24 13.90 4.37
N ASN A 35 -1.03 14.01 3.87
CA ASN A 35 -0.26 12.86 3.40
C ASN A 35 0.26 12.01 4.58
N LEU A 36 0.54 10.73 4.32
CA LEU A 36 0.97 9.79 5.36
C LEU A 36 2.38 10.03 5.91
N ASN A 37 3.16 10.94 5.31
CA ASN A 37 4.47 11.36 5.79
C ASN A 37 4.44 12.55 6.78
N GLU A 38 3.25 13.10 7.07
CA GLU A 38 3.17 14.22 8.00
C GLU A 38 3.71 13.85 9.39
N PRO A 39 4.48 14.76 10.05
CA PRO A 39 5.12 14.47 11.34
C PRO A 39 4.15 14.03 12.45
N GLU A 40 2.90 14.47 12.38
CA GLU A 40 1.86 14.12 13.34
C GLU A 40 1.55 12.61 13.36
N PHE A 41 1.86 11.86 12.29
CA PHE A 41 1.65 10.40 12.22
C PHE A 41 2.86 9.59 12.70
N PHE A 42 3.98 10.23 13.01
CA PHE A 42 5.22 9.51 13.35
C PHE A 42 5.09 8.69 14.64
N GLU A 43 4.31 9.15 15.62
CA GLU A 43 4.02 8.38 16.83
C GLU A 43 3.25 7.08 16.49
N PHE A 44 2.30 7.15 15.56
CA PHE A 44 1.56 5.99 15.10
C PHE A 44 2.46 5.00 14.34
N TRP A 45 3.33 5.46 13.43
CA TRP A 45 4.28 4.60 12.74
C TRP A 45 5.23 3.91 13.71
N SER A 46 5.73 4.65 14.71
CA SER A 46 6.56 4.10 15.77
C SER A 46 5.83 3.00 16.57
N ALA A 47 4.57 3.22 16.90
CA ALA A 47 3.75 2.24 17.61
C ALA A 47 3.50 0.98 16.75
N CYS A 48 3.17 1.15 15.46
CA CYS A 48 3.00 0.04 14.52
C CYS A 48 4.26 -0.82 14.42
N GLU A 49 5.43 -0.20 14.27
CA GLU A 49 6.71 -0.92 14.19
C GLU A 49 7.02 -1.67 15.49
N LYS A 50 6.88 -1.02 16.66
CA LYS A 50 7.13 -1.63 17.97
C LYS A 50 6.21 -2.82 18.26
N LEU A 51 4.96 -2.73 17.86
CA LEU A 51 3.95 -3.78 18.05
C LEU A 51 3.98 -4.84 16.93
N ASN A 52 4.87 -4.70 15.95
CA ASN A 52 4.94 -5.55 14.76
C ASN A 52 3.59 -5.64 14.02
N ALA A 53 2.81 -4.56 14.04
CA ALA A 53 1.49 -4.49 13.45
C ALA A 53 1.57 -4.38 11.92
N ALA A 54 0.74 -5.16 11.23
CA ALA A 54 0.52 -5.07 9.80
C ALA A 54 -0.40 -3.89 9.48
N ILE A 55 -0.12 -3.15 8.40
CA ILE A 55 -0.88 -1.96 8.01
C ILE A 55 -1.35 -2.13 6.57
N LEU A 56 -2.67 -2.15 6.36
CA LEU A 56 -3.26 -2.04 5.03
C LEU A 56 -3.61 -0.58 4.76
N VAL A 57 -3.06 -0.02 3.70
CA VAL A 57 -3.42 1.31 3.19
C VAL A 57 -4.41 1.13 2.05
N HIS A 58 -5.67 1.51 2.29
CA HIS A 58 -6.75 1.44 1.31
C HIS A 58 -7.14 2.85 0.83
N PRO A 59 -7.46 3.07 -0.46
CA PRO A 59 -7.78 4.40 -0.98
C PRO A 59 -9.05 4.96 -0.33
N TRP A 60 -8.97 6.22 0.07
CA TRP A 60 -10.07 6.95 0.70
C TRP A 60 -10.01 8.43 0.32
N GLN A 61 -11.18 9.06 0.13
CA GLN A 61 -11.26 10.49 -0.23
C GLN A 61 -10.33 10.84 -1.41
N MET A 62 -10.58 10.19 -2.56
CA MET A 62 -9.76 10.32 -3.76
C MET A 62 -9.58 11.78 -4.18
N MET A 63 -8.32 12.16 -4.51
CA MET A 63 -8.01 13.49 -5.03
C MET A 63 -8.80 13.79 -6.32
N GLY A 64 -9.21 15.02 -6.52
CA GLY A 64 -9.87 15.49 -7.76
C GLY A 64 -11.29 14.97 -7.95
N GLN A 65 -11.96 14.48 -6.90
CA GLN A 65 -13.35 13.99 -7.01
C GLN A 65 -14.30 15.03 -7.62
N GLU A 66 -14.05 16.31 -7.38
CA GLU A 66 -14.81 17.42 -7.93
C GLU A 66 -14.81 17.48 -9.48
N TYR A 67 -13.80 16.87 -10.12
CA TYR A 67 -13.70 16.75 -11.58
C TYR A 67 -14.16 15.38 -12.11
N MET A 68 -14.57 14.48 -11.23
CA MET A 68 -14.84 13.06 -11.54
C MET A 68 -16.32 12.68 -11.36
N SER A 69 -17.26 13.57 -11.61
CA SER A 69 -18.70 13.37 -11.36
C SER A 69 -19.38 12.33 -12.26
N LYS A 70 -18.73 11.89 -13.35
CA LYS A 70 -19.27 10.91 -14.31
C LYS A 70 -18.34 9.73 -14.50
N TYR A 71 -18.89 8.68 -15.15
CA TYR A 71 -18.13 7.49 -15.60
C TYR A 71 -17.44 6.72 -14.48
N TRP A 72 -17.89 6.89 -13.25
CA TRP A 72 -17.32 6.22 -12.07
C TRP A 72 -15.82 6.50 -11.87
N LEU A 73 -15.33 7.63 -12.40
CA LEU A 73 -13.91 8.00 -12.40
C LEU A 73 -13.25 8.04 -11.02
N PRO A 74 -13.93 8.38 -9.89
CA PRO A 74 -13.29 8.30 -8.59
C PRO A 74 -12.74 6.90 -8.29
N TRP A 75 -13.44 5.83 -8.70
CA TRP A 75 -13.01 4.44 -8.52
C TRP A 75 -12.03 3.99 -9.60
N LEU A 76 -12.28 4.34 -10.87
CA LEU A 76 -11.46 3.87 -11.98
C LEU A 76 -10.10 4.58 -12.08
N VAL A 77 -10.03 5.85 -11.70
CA VAL A 77 -8.84 6.71 -11.83
C VAL A 77 -8.37 7.22 -10.46
N GLY A 78 -9.30 7.68 -9.63
CA GLY A 78 -8.99 8.28 -8.33
C GLY A 78 -8.35 7.30 -7.37
N MET A 79 -8.89 6.09 -7.21
CA MET A 79 -8.35 5.09 -6.29
C MET A 79 -6.89 4.70 -6.61
N PRO A 80 -6.54 4.33 -7.85
CA PRO A 80 -5.14 4.06 -8.20
C PRO A 80 -4.21 5.26 -7.96
N ALA A 81 -4.67 6.48 -8.24
CA ALA A 81 -3.89 7.70 -8.00
C ALA A 81 -3.66 7.96 -6.51
N GLU A 82 -4.68 7.77 -5.66
CA GLU A 82 -4.57 7.92 -4.21
C GLU A 82 -3.58 6.96 -3.58
N ILE A 83 -3.59 5.68 -3.97
CA ILE A 83 -2.59 4.72 -3.50
C ILE A 83 -1.18 5.14 -3.90
N SER A 84 -0.98 5.60 -5.13
CA SER A 84 0.32 6.13 -5.55
C SER A 84 0.75 7.35 -4.74
N ARG A 85 -0.15 8.28 -4.47
CA ARG A 85 0.10 9.45 -3.61
C ARG A 85 0.53 9.03 -2.21
N ALA A 86 -0.20 8.09 -1.60
CA ALA A 86 0.12 7.55 -0.28
C ALA A 86 1.51 6.93 -0.25
N ALA A 87 1.82 6.03 -1.18
CA ALA A 87 3.11 5.35 -1.25
C ALA A 87 4.26 6.34 -1.53
N CYS A 88 4.10 7.25 -2.50
CA CYS A 88 5.09 8.29 -2.79
C CYS A 88 5.35 9.19 -1.59
N SER A 89 4.30 9.60 -0.85
CA SER A 89 4.47 10.43 0.34
C SER A 89 5.30 9.72 1.41
N MET A 90 5.07 8.43 1.66
CA MET A 90 5.84 7.64 2.61
C MET A 90 7.28 7.41 2.15
N ILE A 91 7.51 7.19 0.85
CA ILE A 91 8.84 7.01 0.26
C ILE A 91 9.64 8.32 0.35
N PHE A 92 9.12 9.40 -0.21
CA PHE A 92 9.83 10.69 -0.27
C PHE A 92 9.94 11.39 1.07
N GLY A 93 8.97 11.19 1.97
CA GLY A 93 9.03 11.67 3.35
C GLY A 93 9.90 10.82 4.28
N GLY A 94 10.59 9.78 3.77
CA GLY A 94 11.54 8.96 4.53
C GLY A 94 10.92 8.09 5.63
N VAL A 95 9.61 7.79 5.56
CA VAL A 95 8.93 6.99 6.58
C VAL A 95 9.55 5.59 6.70
N PHE A 96 9.89 4.95 5.57
CA PHE A 96 10.51 3.63 5.54
C PHE A 96 11.98 3.63 6.00
N ASP A 97 12.66 4.76 5.95
CA ASP A 97 14.02 4.89 6.51
C ASP A 97 13.97 5.09 8.01
N LYS A 98 12.98 5.86 8.49
CA LYS A 98 12.79 6.13 9.92
C LYS A 98 12.22 4.92 10.65
N TYR A 99 11.40 4.11 9.98
CA TYR A 99 10.75 2.92 10.52
C TYR A 99 10.98 1.71 9.60
N PRO A 100 12.21 1.16 9.55
CA PRO A 100 12.61 0.17 8.55
C PRO A 100 11.94 -1.20 8.69
N LYS A 101 11.31 -1.48 9.83
CA LYS A 101 10.57 -2.72 10.09
C LYS A 101 9.05 -2.58 9.92
N LEU A 102 8.60 -1.41 9.45
CA LEU A 102 7.19 -1.15 9.25
C LEU A 102 6.61 -2.08 8.17
N LYS A 103 5.49 -2.73 8.46
CA LYS A 103 4.84 -3.69 7.57
C LYS A 103 3.63 -3.06 6.89
N VAL A 104 3.85 -2.37 5.78
CA VAL A 104 2.80 -1.71 5.00
C VAL A 104 2.45 -2.50 3.76
N CYS A 105 1.16 -2.69 3.52
CA CYS A 105 0.58 -3.17 2.26
C CYS A 105 -0.23 -2.04 1.62
N PHE A 106 0.01 -1.77 0.34
CA PHE A 106 -0.81 -0.86 -0.45
C PHE A 106 -1.81 -1.66 -1.28
N ALA A 107 -3.10 -1.34 -1.14
CA ALA A 107 -4.17 -2.02 -1.84
C ALA A 107 -4.09 -1.85 -3.37
N HIS A 108 -4.82 -2.69 -4.09
CA HIS A 108 -5.00 -2.65 -5.55
C HIS A 108 -3.67 -2.69 -6.32
N GLY A 109 -2.82 -3.66 -5.97
CA GLY A 109 -1.51 -3.84 -6.60
C GLY A 109 -0.58 -2.65 -6.44
N GLY A 110 -0.80 -1.80 -5.42
CA GLY A 110 -0.06 -0.55 -5.26
C GLY A 110 -0.57 0.59 -6.15
N GLY A 111 -1.79 0.46 -6.71
CA GLY A 111 -2.41 1.47 -7.56
C GLY A 111 -1.61 1.77 -8.81
N SER A 112 -1.44 3.04 -9.15
CA SER A 112 -0.61 3.46 -10.28
C SER A 112 0.87 3.63 -9.95
N LEU A 113 1.32 3.34 -8.70
CA LEU A 113 2.72 3.47 -8.30
C LEU A 113 3.65 2.63 -9.18
N LEU A 114 3.39 1.31 -9.24
CA LEU A 114 4.27 0.37 -9.93
C LEU A 114 4.31 0.61 -11.44
N PRO A 115 3.19 0.81 -12.15
CA PRO A 115 3.21 1.19 -13.57
C PRO A 115 3.93 2.50 -13.87
N THR A 116 4.00 3.42 -12.93
CA THR A 116 4.63 4.74 -13.12
C THR A 116 5.98 4.89 -12.41
N ILE A 117 6.51 3.83 -11.82
CA ILE A 117 7.75 3.90 -11.02
C ILE A 117 8.96 4.46 -11.77
N SER A 118 9.08 4.17 -13.06
CA SER A 118 10.16 4.72 -13.89
C SER A 118 10.01 6.22 -14.13
N ARG A 119 8.77 6.74 -14.24
CA ARG A 119 8.51 8.18 -14.28
C ARG A 119 8.85 8.85 -12.96
N ILE A 120 8.51 8.20 -11.84
CA ILE A 120 8.78 8.69 -10.48
C ILE A 120 10.30 8.78 -10.25
N GLU A 121 11.06 7.74 -10.64
CA GLU A 121 12.52 7.74 -10.59
C GLU A 121 13.11 8.84 -11.46
N HIS A 122 12.67 8.95 -12.71
CA HIS A 122 13.18 9.98 -13.63
C HIS A 122 12.89 11.40 -13.08
N GLY A 123 11.74 11.63 -12.47
CA GLY A 123 11.43 12.88 -11.79
C GLY A 123 12.39 13.17 -10.63
N TRP A 124 12.76 12.15 -9.86
CA TRP A 124 13.77 12.25 -8.79
C TRP A 124 15.16 12.59 -9.35
N GLU A 125 15.55 12.04 -10.51
CA GLU A 125 16.82 12.36 -11.18
C GLU A 125 16.83 13.78 -11.75
N CYS A 126 15.75 14.18 -12.43
CA CYS A 126 15.67 15.46 -13.13
C CYS A 126 15.47 16.67 -12.20
N ARG A 127 14.74 16.47 -11.10
CA ARG A 127 14.37 17.54 -10.16
C ARG A 127 14.61 17.13 -8.70
N PRO A 128 15.86 16.77 -8.33
CA PRO A 128 16.18 16.42 -6.94
C PRO A 128 15.91 17.58 -5.97
N ASP A 129 15.97 18.80 -6.44
CA ASP A 129 15.60 20.02 -5.71
C ASP A 129 14.14 20.04 -5.24
N LEU A 130 13.23 19.38 -5.94
CA LEU A 130 11.81 19.29 -5.60
C LEU A 130 11.41 17.93 -5.02
N VAL A 131 12.08 16.86 -5.42
CA VAL A 131 11.66 15.49 -5.10
C VAL A 131 12.46 14.90 -3.94
N ALA A 132 13.78 15.15 -3.90
CA ALA A 132 14.67 14.62 -2.89
C ALA A 132 14.87 15.59 -1.69
N ILE A 133 13.77 16.22 -1.23
CA ILE A 133 13.80 17.22 -0.15
C ILE A 133 14.09 16.53 1.19
N ASP A 134 13.22 15.63 1.61
CA ASP A 134 13.30 14.96 2.91
C ASP A 134 14.06 13.64 2.81
N ASN A 135 14.01 12.97 1.66
CA ASN A 135 14.68 11.70 1.41
C ASN A 135 15.51 11.74 0.13
N LYS A 136 16.82 11.55 0.27
CA LYS A 136 17.80 11.56 -0.85
C LYS A 136 17.90 10.23 -1.59
N ASN A 137 17.28 9.17 -1.09
CA ASN A 137 17.36 7.86 -1.70
C ASN A 137 16.52 7.76 -2.98
N ASN A 138 17.04 7.02 -3.97
CA ASN A 138 16.28 6.67 -5.16
C ASN A 138 15.00 5.91 -4.80
N PRO A 139 13.82 6.30 -5.32
CA PRO A 139 12.53 5.66 -4.96
C PRO A 139 12.47 4.16 -5.25
N LYS A 140 13.18 3.66 -6.25
CA LYS A 140 13.24 2.22 -6.55
C LYS A 140 13.91 1.39 -5.47
N LYS A 141 14.70 1.98 -4.56
CA LYS A 141 15.25 1.27 -3.39
C LYS A 141 14.18 0.72 -2.44
N TYR A 142 12.95 1.25 -2.55
CA TYR A 142 11.84 0.84 -1.69
C TYR A 142 10.98 -0.28 -2.30
N LEU A 143 11.23 -0.66 -3.57
CA LEU A 143 10.62 -1.83 -4.16
C LEU A 143 11.01 -3.07 -3.34
N GLY A 144 9.99 -3.83 -2.90
CA GLY A 144 10.17 -4.96 -1.97
C GLY A 144 10.28 -4.58 -0.48
N LYS A 145 10.22 -3.30 -0.10
CA LYS A 145 10.13 -2.85 1.32
C LYS A 145 8.70 -2.82 1.85
N PHE A 146 7.73 -2.85 0.97
CA PHE A 146 6.30 -2.90 1.29
C PHE A 146 5.65 -4.07 0.54
N TRP A 147 4.43 -4.38 0.87
CA TRP A 147 3.59 -5.37 0.18
C TRP A 147 2.53 -4.67 -0.65
N VAL A 148 2.00 -5.39 -1.62
CA VAL A 148 0.77 -5.04 -2.34
C VAL A 148 -0.13 -6.24 -2.41
N ASP A 149 -1.41 -6.05 -2.73
CA ASP A 149 -2.29 -7.16 -3.04
C ASP A 149 -2.26 -7.53 -4.54
N SER A 150 -2.89 -8.67 -4.88
CA SER A 150 -2.98 -9.18 -6.24
C SER A 150 -4.18 -8.63 -7.03
N HIS A 151 -4.92 -7.66 -6.48
CA HIS A 151 -6.11 -7.12 -7.14
C HIS A 151 -5.73 -6.13 -8.24
N VAL A 152 -5.31 -6.66 -9.39
CA VAL A 152 -4.82 -5.89 -10.57
C VAL A 152 -5.59 -6.20 -11.85
N CYS A 153 -6.62 -7.02 -11.79
CA CYS A 153 -7.61 -7.32 -12.84
C CYS A 153 -7.05 -7.95 -14.14
N ASP A 154 -5.74 -8.20 -14.24
CA ASP A 154 -5.10 -8.74 -15.46
C ASP A 154 -3.86 -9.58 -15.13
N HIS A 155 -3.68 -10.71 -15.82
CA HIS A 155 -2.55 -11.61 -15.59
C HIS A 155 -1.20 -10.98 -15.96
N LYS A 156 -1.13 -10.17 -17.02
CA LYS A 156 0.11 -9.47 -17.43
C LYS A 156 0.49 -8.43 -16.40
N MET A 157 -0.51 -7.73 -15.86
CA MET A 157 -0.27 -6.77 -14.79
C MET A 157 0.19 -7.46 -13.51
N LEU A 158 -0.40 -8.62 -13.15
CA LEU A 158 0.06 -9.41 -12.01
C LEU A 158 1.53 -9.85 -12.20
N GLN A 159 1.89 -10.36 -13.38
CA GLN A 159 3.28 -10.72 -13.69
C GLN A 159 4.23 -9.52 -13.57
N TYR A 160 3.83 -8.37 -14.11
CA TYR A 160 4.62 -7.14 -14.02
C TYR A 160 4.87 -6.70 -12.57
N VAL A 161 3.86 -6.78 -11.72
CA VAL A 161 3.98 -6.47 -10.29
C VAL A 161 4.95 -7.45 -9.61
N ILE A 162 4.82 -8.75 -9.89
CA ILE A 162 5.72 -9.79 -9.34
C ILE A 162 7.17 -9.53 -9.77
N ASP A 163 7.39 -9.19 -11.04
CA ASP A 163 8.74 -8.91 -11.57
C ASP A 163 9.39 -7.70 -10.91
N LEU A 164 8.59 -6.70 -10.52
CA LEU A 164 9.11 -5.48 -9.89
C LEU A 164 9.45 -5.63 -8.41
N ILE A 165 8.60 -6.33 -7.65
CA ILE A 165 8.74 -6.32 -6.17
C ILE A 165 8.96 -7.69 -5.55
N GLY A 166 8.87 -8.77 -6.33
CA GLY A 166 8.96 -10.15 -5.87
C GLY A 166 7.62 -10.75 -5.43
N ALA A 167 7.43 -12.03 -5.68
CA ALA A 167 6.19 -12.74 -5.33
C ALA A 167 5.91 -12.75 -3.81
N ASP A 168 6.95 -12.72 -2.97
CA ASP A 168 6.86 -12.66 -1.51
C ASP A 168 6.34 -11.32 -0.98
N LYS A 169 6.19 -10.35 -1.85
CA LYS A 169 5.61 -9.02 -1.56
C LYS A 169 4.24 -8.80 -2.20
N VAL A 170 3.72 -9.79 -2.90
CA VAL A 170 2.36 -9.77 -3.45
C VAL A 170 1.49 -10.72 -2.65
N MET A 171 0.38 -10.23 -2.11
CA MET A 171 -0.58 -11.02 -1.33
C MET A 171 -1.89 -11.17 -2.07
N GLN A 172 -2.57 -12.29 -1.91
CA GLN A 172 -3.91 -12.43 -2.46
C GLN A 172 -4.84 -11.38 -1.86
N GLY A 173 -5.46 -10.57 -2.72
CA GLY A 173 -6.50 -9.62 -2.41
C GLY A 173 -7.63 -9.71 -3.43
N SER A 174 -8.85 -9.47 -3.02
CA SER A 174 -10.02 -9.65 -3.88
C SER A 174 -10.91 -8.42 -4.00
N ASP A 175 -10.77 -7.46 -3.10
CA ASP A 175 -11.69 -6.32 -2.97
C ASP A 175 -13.17 -6.73 -2.88
N TYR A 176 -13.43 -7.99 -2.48
CA TYR A 176 -14.78 -8.50 -2.25
C TYR A 176 -15.42 -7.81 -1.02
N PRO A 177 -16.70 -7.40 -1.04
CA PRO A 177 -17.73 -7.67 -2.05
C PRO A 177 -18.00 -6.51 -3.02
N PHE A 178 -17.04 -5.65 -3.25
CA PHE A 178 -17.25 -4.47 -4.11
C PHE A 178 -17.35 -4.85 -5.61
N PRO A 179 -18.03 -4.01 -6.43
CA PRO A 179 -18.25 -4.33 -7.84
C PRO A 179 -17.00 -4.47 -8.69
N LEU A 180 -15.88 -3.84 -8.30
CA LEU A 180 -14.57 -4.01 -8.95
C LEU A 180 -13.81 -5.23 -8.43
N GLY A 181 -14.27 -5.83 -7.31
CA GLY A 181 -13.62 -6.97 -6.69
C GLY A 181 -13.78 -8.27 -7.48
N GLU A 182 -12.97 -9.25 -7.13
CA GLU A 182 -13.08 -10.61 -7.67
C GLU A 182 -14.34 -11.29 -7.12
N THR A 183 -15.20 -11.80 -8.02
CA THR A 183 -16.39 -12.56 -7.63
C THR A 183 -16.01 -13.85 -6.91
N ILE A 184 -14.90 -14.48 -7.31
CA ILE A 184 -14.32 -15.65 -6.66
C ILE A 184 -12.93 -15.24 -6.14
N PRO A 185 -12.79 -14.94 -4.83
CA PRO A 185 -11.53 -14.47 -4.29
C PRO A 185 -10.33 -15.36 -4.64
N GLY A 186 -9.26 -14.76 -5.18
CA GLY A 186 -8.03 -15.42 -5.60
C GLY A 186 -8.10 -16.07 -6.98
N GLU A 187 -9.16 -15.87 -7.76
CA GLU A 187 -9.29 -16.46 -9.10
C GLU A 187 -8.20 -15.98 -10.04
N LEU A 188 -7.86 -14.68 -10.01
CA LEU A 188 -6.79 -14.12 -10.83
C LEU A 188 -5.46 -14.87 -10.61
N VAL A 189 -5.09 -15.11 -9.37
CA VAL A 189 -3.84 -15.81 -9.04
C VAL A 189 -3.91 -17.28 -9.44
N ARG A 190 -5.04 -17.97 -9.17
CA ARG A 190 -5.20 -19.40 -9.51
C ARG A 190 -5.12 -19.66 -11.01
N THR A 191 -5.70 -18.75 -11.81
CA THR A 191 -5.75 -18.90 -13.28
C THR A 191 -4.55 -18.29 -14.00
N ALA A 192 -3.72 -17.52 -13.31
CA ALA A 192 -2.52 -16.94 -13.88
C ALA A 192 -1.52 -18.02 -14.35
N PRO A 193 -0.75 -17.79 -15.42
CA PRO A 193 0.28 -18.70 -15.93
C PRO A 193 1.54 -18.66 -15.06
N LEU A 194 1.38 -18.86 -13.76
CA LEU A 194 2.44 -18.89 -12.75
C LEU A 194 2.69 -20.33 -12.31
N ASP A 195 3.91 -20.64 -11.87
CA ASP A 195 4.20 -21.93 -11.26
C ASP A 195 3.52 -22.08 -9.88
N ASP A 196 3.34 -23.33 -9.43
CA ASP A 196 2.61 -23.65 -8.19
C ASP A 196 3.28 -23.05 -6.94
N LYS A 197 4.60 -22.92 -6.94
CA LYS A 197 5.35 -22.32 -5.83
C LYS A 197 5.02 -20.83 -5.72
N THR A 198 5.04 -20.12 -6.85
CA THR A 198 4.70 -18.69 -6.90
C THR A 198 3.24 -18.47 -6.50
N LYS A 199 2.29 -19.30 -7.01
CA LYS A 199 0.89 -19.25 -6.58
C LYS A 199 0.73 -19.43 -5.07
N LYS A 200 1.40 -20.42 -4.49
CA LYS A 200 1.35 -20.69 -3.04
C LYS A 200 1.86 -19.48 -2.23
N ILE A 201 2.96 -18.86 -2.67
CA ILE A 201 3.51 -17.67 -2.01
C ILE A 201 2.46 -16.57 -1.98
N ILE A 202 1.87 -16.22 -3.12
CA ILE A 202 0.89 -15.13 -3.24
C ILE A 202 -0.39 -15.45 -2.47
N MET A 203 -0.91 -16.68 -2.61
CA MET A 203 -2.17 -17.10 -2.00
C MET A 203 -2.13 -17.20 -0.47
N ALA A 204 -0.96 -17.38 0.14
CA ALA A 204 -0.87 -17.58 1.58
C ALA A 204 0.41 -17.08 2.24
N ASP A 205 1.60 -17.43 1.73
CA ASP A 205 2.84 -17.27 2.48
C ASP A 205 3.23 -15.80 2.65
N ALA A 206 3.01 -14.96 1.63
CA ALA A 206 3.26 -13.52 1.68
C ALA A 206 2.39 -12.82 2.74
N ALA A 207 1.09 -13.18 2.81
CA ALA A 207 0.17 -12.62 3.82
C ALA A 207 0.56 -13.06 5.23
N LYS A 208 0.97 -14.33 5.42
CA LYS A 208 1.49 -14.82 6.72
C LYS A 208 2.72 -14.06 7.15
N ALA A 209 3.68 -13.83 6.25
CA ALA A 209 4.88 -13.05 6.54
C ALA A 209 4.54 -11.60 6.92
N TRP A 210 3.62 -10.97 6.19
CA TRP A 210 3.14 -9.62 6.50
C TRP A 210 2.43 -9.54 7.85
N LEU A 211 1.57 -10.51 8.17
CA LEU A 211 0.87 -10.60 9.47
C LEU A 211 1.79 -11.03 10.61
N GLY A 212 2.91 -11.69 10.32
CA GLY A 212 3.82 -12.23 11.32
C GLY A 212 3.29 -13.49 12.03
N ILE A 213 2.69 -14.41 11.25
CA ILE A 213 2.11 -15.68 11.73
C ILE A 213 2.68 -16.87 10.96
#